data_6b6cf6c8864b2a8fd3f175d4141ad487
#
_entry.id   6b6cf6c8864b2a8fd3f175d4141ad487
#
_cell.length_a   1.000
_cell.length_b   1.000
_cell.length_c   1.000
_cell.angle_alpha   90.00
_cell.angle_beta   90.00
_cell.angle_gamma   90.00
#
_symmetry.space_group_name_H-M   'P 1'
#
loop_
_entity.id
_entity.type
_entity.pdbx_description
1 polymer ?
#
loop_
_entity_poly.entity_id
_entity_poly.type
_entity_poly.pdbx_seq_one_letter_code
_entity_poly.pdbx_strand_id
1 'polypeptide(L)'
;MFLIQIALVLLLVGGGLRLLTQGKTTKRREALILRRVDAYIETIRRERGSPILAAMSDSELRDLLYAGAHNLRAATQKRMWILLGVGAATLFGAIVMGSQDGWRGFAATAAIGVAVGYGASEYLARKARAPLERHGVDVERLRVE
;
A
#
# COMPACT_ATOMS: atom_id res chain seq x y z
N MET A 1 -3.07 -3.61 -34.08
CA MET A 1 -4.19 -4.17 -33.29
C MET A 1 -3.82 -5.43 -32.51
N PHE A 2 -3.02 -6.32 -33.04
CA PHE A 2 -2.63 -7.60 -32.41
C PHE A 2 -1.91 -7.43 -31.04
N LEU A 3 -1.02 -6.47 -30.90
CA LEU A 3 -0.26 -6.22 -29.67
C LEU A 3 -1.15 -5.79 -28.49
N ILE A 4 -2.22 -5.04 -28.75
CA ILE A 4 -3.17 -4.59 -27.71
C ILE A 4 -3.99 -5.78 -27.19
N GLN A 5 -4.39 -6.68 -28.08
CA GLN A 5 -5.11 -7.90 -27.70
C GLN A 5 -4.25 -8.83 -26.86
N ILE A 6 -2.98 -9.02 -27.21
CA ILE A 6 -2.03 -9.83 -26.43
C ILE A 6 -1.80 -9.21 -25.06
N ALA A 7 -1.60 -7.89 -24.96
CA ALA A 7 -1.44 -7.19 -23.70
C ALA A 7 -2.67 -7.35 -22.78
N LEU A 8 -3.87 -7.26 -23.36
CA LEU A 8 -5.14 -7.40 -22.63
C LEU A 8 -5.35 -8.83 -22.11
N VAL A 9 -5.01 -9.85 -22.92
CA VAL A 9 -5.05 -11.26 -22.52
C VAL A 9 -4.03 -11.54 -21.39
N LEU A 10 -2.80 -11.05 -21.50
CA LEU A 10 -1.78 -11.20 -20.47
C LEU A 10 -2.19 -10.52 -19.15
N LEU A 11 -2.87 -9.38 -19.22
CA LEU A 11 -3.37 -8.66 -18.06
C LEU A 11 -4.51 -9.41 -17.37
N LEU A 12 -5.43 -10.00 -18.13
CA LEU A 12 -6.53 -10.83 -17.63
C LEU A 12 -6.02 -12.14 -17.02
N VAL A 13 -5.09 -12.83 -17.68
CA VAL A 13 -4.52 -14.09 -17.17
C VAL A 13 -3.67 -13.82 -15.91
N GLY A 14 -2.83 -12.80 -15.91
CA GLY A 14 -2.01 -12.40 -14.75
C GLY A 14 -2.86 -11.94 -13.58
N GLY A 15 -3.94 -11.20 -13.82
CA GLY A 15 -4.91 -10.78 -12.81
C GLY A 15 -5.70 -11.95 -12.22
N GLY A 16 -6.18 -12.86 -13.07
CA GLY A 16 -6.93 -14.04 -12.65
C GLY A 16 -6.11 -15.03 -11.82
N LEU A 17 -4.89 -15.32 -12.22
CA LEU A 17 -3.96 -16.17 -11.44
C LEU A 17 -3.63 -15.57 -10.06
N ARG A 18 -3.52 -14.26 -9.96
CA ARG A 18 -3.25 -13.57 -8.71
C ARG A 18 -4.42 -13.65 -7.74
N LEU A 19 -5.67 -13.62 -8.23
CA LEU A 19 -6.88 -13.80 -7.42
C LEU A 19 -6.98 -15.22 -6.84
N LEU A 20 -6.61 -16.24 -7.61
CA LEU A 20 -6.64 -17.64 -7.17
C LEU A 20 -5.58 -17.96 -6.10
N THR A 21 -4.43 -17.28 -6.12
CA THR A 21 -3.36 -17.49 -5.14
C THR A 21 -3.53 -16.68 -3.85
N GLN A 22 -4.40 -15.67 -3.83
CA GLN A 22 -4.60 -14.80 -2.67
C GLN A 22 -5.14 -15.53 -1.42
N GLY A 23 -5.99 -16.55 -1.60
CA GLY A 23 -6.64 -17.24 -0.48
C GLY A 23 -5.69 -18.00 0.45
N LYS A 24 -4.65 -18.65 -0.08
CA LYS A 24 -3.69 -19.45 0.72
C LYS A 24 -2.64 -18.59 1.43
N THR A 25 -2.34 -17.41 0.90
CA THR A 25 -1.33 -16.51 1.48
C THR A 25 -1.87 -15.70 2.65
N THR A 26 -3.20 -15.53 2.77
CA THR A 26 -3.82 -14.70 3.80
C THR A 26 -3.62 -15.29 5.20
N LYS A 27 -3.87 -16.58 5.39
CA LYS A 27 -3.70 -17.24 6.70
C LYS A 27 -2.26 -17.24 7.21
N ARG A 28 -1.28 -17.50 6.34
CA ARG A 28 0.13 -17.44 6.71
C ARG A 28 0.57 -16.02 7.08
N ARG A 29 0.06 -15.02 6.37
CA ARG A 29 0.37 -13.62 6.62
C ARG A 29 -0.29 -13.08 7.89
N GLU A 30 -1.50 -13.51 8.24
CA GLU A 30 -2.14 -13.19 9.52
C GLU A 30 -1.33 -13.74 10.70
N ALA A 31 -0.86 -14.98 10.60
CA ALA A 31 0.01 -15.56 11.62
C ALA A 31 1.34 -14.79 11.77
N LEU A 32 1.90 -14.26 10.68
CA LEU A 32 3.11 -13.43 10.72
C LEU A 32 2.84 -12.07 11.37
N ILE A 33 1.70 -11.44 11.10
CA ILE A 33 1.31 -10.17 11.74
C ILE A 33 1.17 -10.39 13.25
N LEU A 34 0.46 -11.43 13.68
CA LEU A 34 0.31 -11.75 15.10
C LEU A 34 1.66 -11.96 15.79
N ARG A 35 2.56 -12.76 15.21
CA ARG A 35 3.90 -12.98 15.76
C ARG A 35 4.71 -11.67 15.88
N ARG A 36 4.62 -10.78 14.88
CA ARG A 36 5.31 -9.48 14.95
C ARG A 36 4.70 -8.56 16.00
N VAL A 37 3.38 -8.54 16.11
CA VAL A 37 2.69 -7.76 17.16
C VAL A 37 3.13 -8.25 18.55
N ASP A 38 3.14 -9.55 18.79
CA ASP A 38 3.56 -10.12 20.07
C ASP A 38 5.03 -9.79 20.38
N ALA A 39 5.94 -9.94 19.40
CA ALA A 39 7.34 -9.57 19.56
C ALA A 39 7.54 -8.07 19.82
N TYR A 40 6.71 -7.22 19.19
CA TYR A 40 6.78 -5.77 19.41
C TYR A 40 6.25 -5.37 20.78
N ILE A 41 5.21 -6.02 21.29
CA ILE A 41 4.72 -5.82 22.68
C ILE A 41 5.84 -6.14 23.67
N GLU A 42 6.54 -7.26 23.48
CA GLU A 42 7.68 -7.64 24.34
C GLU A 42 8.79 -6.57 24.30
N THR A 43 9.07 -6.01 23.11
CA THR A 43 10.05 -4.94 22.94
C THR A 43 9.63 -3.66 23.68
N ILE A 44 8.35 -3.24 23.55
CA ILE A 44 7.80 -2.07 24.26
C ILE A 44 7.94 -2.24 25.78
N ARG A 45 7.63 -3.43 26.29
CA ARG A 45 7.75 -3.73 27.73
C ARG A 45 9.20 -3.69 28.21
N ARG A 46 10.14 -4.15 27.39
CA ARG A 46 11.56 -4.18 27.69
C ARG A 46 12.20 -2.79 27.62
N GLU A 47 11.91 -2.02 26.56
CA GLU A 47 12.58 -0.75 26.28
C GLU A 47 11.93 0.44 26.99
N ARG A 48 10.70 0.32 27.53
CA ARG A 48 9.90 1.41 28.13
C ARG A 48 9.86 2.69 27.29
N GLY A 49 9.90 2.53 25.97
CA GLY A 49 10.14 3.62 25.03
C GLY A 49 9.07 4.71 24.97
N SER A 50 7.79 4.37 25.20
CA SER A 50 6.70 5.34 25.21
C SER A 50 5.86 5.18 26.47
N PRO A 51 5.73 6.24 27.30
CA PRO A 51 4.94 6.18 28.54
C PRO A 51 3.46 5.86 28.28
N ILE A 52 2.93 6.28 27.12
CA ILE A 52 1.54 6.03 26.72
C ILE A 52 1.33 4.54 26.46
N LEU A 53 2.23 3.92 25.70
CA LEU A 53 2.15 2.49 25.37
C LEU A 53 2.45 1.59 26.57
N ALA A 54 3.32 2.05 27.48
CA ALA A 54 3.64 1.32 28.71
C ALA A 54 2.48 1.30 29.72
N ALA A 55 1.59 2.32 29.68
CA ALA A 55 0.43 2.42 30.54
C ALA A 55 -0.78 1.59 30.06
N MET A 56 -0.79 1.15 28.79
CA MET A 56 -1.86 0.33 28.22
C MET A 56 -1.78 -1.11 28.72
N SER A 57 -2.93 -1.78 28.83
CA SER A 57 -3.00 -3.22 29.06
C SER A 57 -2.47 -4.00 27.85
N ASP A 58 -2.03 -5.24 28.05
CA ASP A 58 -1.52 -6.06 26.94
C ASP A 58 -2.58 -6.36 25.88
N SER A 59 -3.85 -6.47 26.26
CA SER A 59 -4.97 -6.64 25.35
C SER A 59 -5.22 -5.39 24.51
N GLU A 60 -5.26 -4.21 25.12
CA GLU A 60 -5.43 -2.93 24.40
C GLU A 60 -4.27 -2.65 23.46
N LEU A 61 -3.05 -2.91 23.90
CA LEU A 61 -1.85 -2.74 23.10
C LEU A 61 -1.85 -3.70 21.89
N ARG A 62 -2.27 -4.95 22.09
CA ARG A 62 -2.41 -5.93 21.03
C ARG A 62 -3.46 -5.52 20.00
N ASP A 63 -4.63 -5.08 20.43
CA ASP A 63 -5.70 -4.63 19.55
C ASP A 63 -5.29 -3.39 18.74
N LEU A 64 -4.63 -2.44 19.38
CA LEU A 64 -4.13 -1.23 18.71
C LEU A 64 -3.06 -1.57 17.66
N LEU A 65 -2.10 -2.41 17.98
CA LEU A 65 -1.03 -2.79 17.06
C LEU A 65 -1.55 -3.68 15.93
N TYR A 66 -2.48 -4.59 16.22
CA TYR A 66 -3.11 -5.44 15.20
C TYR A 66 -3.96 -4.61 14.24
N ALA A 67 -4.80 -3.74 14.74
CA ALA A 67 -5.59 -2.81 13.92
C ALA A 67 -4.67 -1.89 13.09
N GLY A 68 -3.59 -1.40 13.68
CA GLY A 68 -2.58 -0.59 13.01
C GLY A 68 -1.90 -1.33 11.86
N ALA A 69 -1.43 -2.55 12.08
CA ALA A 69 -0.80 -3.38 11.07
C ALA A 69 -1.77 -3.72 9.92
N HIS A 70 -3.03 -4.01 10.25
CA HIS A 70 -4.06 -4.28 9.26
C HIS A 70 -4.39 -3.05 8.42
N ASN A 71 -4.51 -1.88 9.03
CA ASN A 71 -4.76 -0.60 8.36
C ASN A 71 -3.60 -0.19 7.46
N LEU A 72 -2.35 -0.36 7.89
CA LEU A 72 -1.16 -0.11 7.07
C LEU A 72 -1.15 -1.00 5.82
N ARG A 73 -1.51 -2.27 5.97
CA ARG A 73 -1.61 -3.20 4.85
C ARG A 73 -2.72 -2.82 3.88
N ALA A 74 -3.91 -2.50 4.39
CA ALA A 74 -5.02 -2.04 3.57
C ALA A 74 -4.68 -0.76 2.81
N ALA A 75 -3.97 0.17 3.45
CA ALA A 75 -3.48 1.40 2.82
C ALA A 75 -2.45 1.10 1.72
N THR A 76 -1.52 0.17 1.93
CA THR A 76 -0.55 -0.24 0.91
C THR A 76 -1.23 -0.89 -0.28
N GLN A 77 -2.22 -1.74 -0.04
CA GLN A 77 -2.99 -2.37 -1.12
C GLN A 77 -3.82 -1.33 -1.90
N LYS A 78 -4.51 -0.42 -1.21
CA LYS A 78 -5.22 0.70 -1.84
C LYS A 78 -4.28 1.57 -2.67
N ARG A 79 -3.10 1.90 -2.13
CA ARG A 79 -2.07 2.67 -2.84
C ARG A 79 -1.69 2.00 -4.16
N MET A 80 -1.49 0.69 -4.15
CA MET A 80 -1.14 -0.06 -5.36
C MET A 80 -2.24 -0.01 -6.41
N TRP A 81 -3.52 -0.16 -6.02
CA TRP A 81 -4.64 -0.04 -6.93
C TRP A 81 -4.80 1.37 -7.51
N ILE A 82 -4.61 2.41 -6.70
CA ILE A 82 -4.67 3.80 -7.15
C ILE A 82 -3.53 4.10 -8.12
N LEU A 83 -2.30 3.68 -7.83
CA LEU A 83 -1.18 3.86 -8.74
C LEU A 83 -1.39 3.14 -10.07
N LEU A 84 -1.97 1.94 -10.04
CA LEU A 84 -2.28 1.18 -11.23
C LEU A 84 -3.38 1.86 -12.06
N GLY A 85 -4.43 2.38 -11.42
CA GLY A 85 -5.50 3.13 -12.07
C GLY A 85 -5.02 4.45 -12.66
N VAL A 86 -4.26 5.23 -11.89
CA VAL A 86 -3.66 6.51 -12.36
C VAL A 86 -2.67 6.24 -13.49
N GLY A 87 -1.83 5.21 -13.37
CA GLY A 87 -0.88 4.83 -14.42
C GLY A 87 -1.57 4.44 -15.73
N ALA A 88 -2.62 3.63 -15.64
CA ALA A 88 -3.40 3.24 -16.81
C ALA A 88 -4.09 4.45 -17.48
N ALA A 89 -4.75 5.31 -16.69
CA ALA A 89 -5.39 6.51 -17.18
C ALA A 89 -4.39 7.49 -17.82
N THR A 90 -3.22 7.64 -17.19
CA THR A 90 -2.14 8.50 -17.72
C THR A 90 -1.59 7.97 -19.04
N LEU A 91 -1.35 6.65 -19.14
CA LEU A 91 -0.89 6.05 -20.41
C LEU A 91 -1.92 6.24 -21.52
N PHE A 92 -3.20 6.04 -21.21
CA PHE A 92 -4.27 6.21 -22.21
C PHE A 92 -4.35 7.67 -22.65
N GLY A 93 -4.35 8.62 -21.72
CA GLY A 93 -4.34 10.05 -21.99
C GLY A 93 -3.11 10.49 -22.80
N ALA A 94 -1.93 9.97 -22.43
CA ALA A 94 -0.68 10.29 -23.14
C ALA A 94 -0.69 9.78 -24.58
N ILE A 95 -1.26 8.59 -24.85
CA ILE A 95 -1.39 8.06 -26.22
C ILE A 95 -2.35 8.94 -27.04
N VAL A 96 -3.49 9.35 -26.47
CA VAL A 96 -4.46 10.23 -27.15
C VAL A 96 -3.84 11.59 -27.45
N MET A 97 -3.22 12.23 -26.46
CA MET A 97 -2.57 13.53 -26.67
C MET A 97 -1.34 13.43 -27.56
N GLY A 98 -0.61 12.33 -27.50
CA GLY A 98 0.51 12.08 -28.41
C GLY A 98 0.08 11.92 -29.87
N SER A 99 -1.13 11.42 -30.13
CA SER A 99 -1.66 11.32 -31.50
C SER A 99 -2.13 12.67 -32.04
N GLN A 100 -2.48 13.63 -31.18
CA GLN A 100 -2.95 14.98 -31.58
C GLN A 100 -1.80 15.99 -31.65
N ASP A 101 -0.99 16.07 -30.59
CA ASP A 101 0.05 17.08 -30.38
C ASP A 101 1.47 16.52 -30.50
N GLY A 102 1.60 15.27 -30.92
CA GLY A 102 2.89 14.59 -31.05
C GLY A 102 3.60 14.37 -29.71
N TRP A 103 4.93 14.30 -29.75
CA TRP A 103 5.76 13.99 -28.59
C TRP A 103 5.57 14.96 -27.41
N ARG A 104 5.28 16.23 -27.67
CA ARG A 104 5.07 17.24 -26.62
C ARG A 104 3.82 16.96 -25.79
N GLY A 105 2.71 16.62 -26.45
CA GLY A 105 1.45 16.24 -25.77
C GLY A 105 1.62 14.98 -24.95
N PHE A 106 2.31 13.98 -25.48
CA PHE A 106 2.64 12.75 -24.75
C PHE A 106 3.46 13.04 -23.47
N ALA A 107 4.56 13.78 -23.61
CA ALA A 107 5.46 14.07 -22.49
C ALA A 107 4.79 14.90 -21.40
N ALA A 108 4.01 15.92 -21.77
CA ALA A 108 3.28 16.75 -20.82
C ALA A 108 2.25 15.93 -20.03
N THR A 109 1.46 15.10 -20.70
CA THR A 109 0.45 14.24 -20.05
C THR A 109 1.11 13.21 -19.14
N ALA A 110 2.20 12.59 -19.57
CA ALA A 110 2.96 11.64 -18.77
C ALA A 110 3.53 12.30 -17.48
N ALA A 111 4.11 13.50 -17.61
CA ALA A 111 4.64 14.24 -16.48
C ALA A 111 3.57 14.60 -15.44
N ILE A 112 2.40 15.07 -15.89
CA ILE A 112 1.25 15.35 -15.02
C ILE A 112 0.78 14.08 -14.30
N GLY A 113 0.64 12.97 -15.03
CA GLY A 113 0.21 11.70 -14.46
C GLY A 113 1.17 11.17 -13.39
N VAL A 114 2.48 11.29 -13.61
CA VAL A 114 3.50 10.92 -12.61
C VAL A 114 3.37 11.81 -11.38
N ALA A 115 3.23 13.13 -11.54
CA ALA A 115 3.10 14.07 -10.43
C ALA A 115 1.84 13.78 -9.59
N VAL A 116 0.69 13.55 -10.25
CA VAL A 116 -0.58 13.20 -9.58
C VAL A 116 -0.46 11.85 -8.87
N GLY A 117 0.12 10.83 -9.52
CA GLY A 117 0.31 9.51 -8.94
C GLY A 117 1.21 9.55 -7.71
N TYR A 118 2.30 10.30 -7.77
CA TYR A 118 3.21 10.47 -6.65
C TYR A 118 2.54 11.22 -5.50
N GLY A 119 1.88 12.35 -5.77
CA GLY A 119 1.19 13.14 -4.74
C GLY A 119 0.09 12.36 -4.04
N ALA A 120 -0.76 11.63 -4.79
CA ALA A 120 -1.79 10.78 -4.23
C ALA A 120 -1.21 9.66 -3.36
N SER A 121 -0.13 9.03 -3.82
CA SER A 121 0.59 7.96 -3.12
C SER A 121 1.16 8.44 -1.78
N GLU A 122 1.80 9.60 -1.77
CA GLU A 122 2.40 10.19 -0.57
C GLU A 122 1.32 10.63 0.43
N TYR A 123 0.24 11.25 -0.04
CA TYR A 123 -0.89 11.63 0.79
C TYR A 123 -1.51 10.43 1.52
N LEU A 124 -1.74 9.32 0.81
CA LEU A 124 -2.27 8.10 1.39
C LEU A 124 -1.31 7.46 2.40
N ALA A 125 -0.01 7.49 2.11
CA ALA A 125 1.01 6.98 3.04
C ALA A 125 1.02 7.77 4.34
N ARG A 126 1.00 9.10 4.27
CA ARG A 126 0.95 9.98 5.46
C ARG A 126 -0.33 9.78 6.25
N LYS A 127 -1.49 9.72 5.58
CA LYS A 127 -2.77 9.49 6.25
C LYS A 127 -2.83 8.16 6.99
N ALA A 128 -2.20 7.11 6.46
CA ALA A 128 -2.17 5.80 7.10
C ALA A 128 -1.22 5.74 8.30
N ARG A 129 -0.13 6.52 8.30
CA ARG A 129 0.86 6.56 9.39
C ARG A 129 0.44 7.48 10.55
N ALA A 130 -0.24 8.58 10.26
CA ALA A 130 -0.59 9.61 11.23
C ALA A 130 -1.25 9.08 12.54
N PRO A 131 -2.20 8.14 12.54
CA PRO A 131 -2.79 7.64 13.78
C PRO A 131 -1.80 6.84 14.65
N LEU A 132 -0.87 6.11 14.04
CA LEU A 132 0.14 5.31 14.75
C LEU A 132 1.24 6.19 15.34
N GLU A 133 1.71 7.16 14.57
CA GLU A 133 2.72 8.12 15.01
C GLU A 133 2.24 8.95 16.22
N ARG A 134 0.94 9.30 16.28
CA ARG A 134 0.35 10.00 17.44
C ARG A 134 0.44 9.19 18.73
N HIS A 135 0.44 7.87 18.66
CA HIS A 135 0.60 7.00 19.82
C HIS A 135 2.07 6.63 20.09
N GLY A 136 3.01 7.19 19.33
CA GLY A 136 4.43 6.89 19.47
C GLY A 136 4.82 5.48 19.01
N VAL A 137 4.03 4.88 18.13
CA VAL A 137 4.30 3.56 17.55
C VAL A 137 5.29 3.69 16.40
N ASP A 138 6.37 2.92 16.42
CA ASP A 138 7.33 2.82 15.33
C ASP A 138 6.71 1.99 14.18
N VAL A 139 6.29 2.71 13.13
CA VAL A 139 5.60 2.14 11.97
C VAL A 139 6.50 1.17 11.18
N GLU A 140 7.82 1.41 11.16
CA GLU A 140 8.77 0.56 10.43
C GLU A 140 8.85 -0.85 11.04
N ARG A 141 8.75 -0.97 12.35
CA ARG A 141 8.76 -2.27 13.07
C ARG A 141 7.48 -3.09 12.85
N LEU A 142 6.36 -2.43 12.51
CA LEU A 142 5.09 -3.09 12.21
C LEU A 142 4.93 -3.49 10.74
N ARG A 143 5.79 -2.98 9.85
CA ARG A 143 5.69 -3.24 8.42
C ARG A 143 6.07 -4.68 8.09
N VAL A 144 5.10 -5.45 7.61
CA VAL A 144 5.29 -6.81 7.07
C VAL A 144 5.38 -6.70 5.54
N GLU A 145 6.55 -6.95 4.98
CA GLU A 145 6.76 -7.08 3.54
C GLU A 145 6.23 -8.40 3.00
#